data_4f1bbf6a1ea639140078fa291d2b89e7
#
_entry.id   4f1bbf6a1ea639140078fa291d2b89e7
#
_cell.length_a   1.000
_cell.length_b   1.000
_cell.length_c   1.000
_cell.angle_alpha   90.00
_cell.angle_beta   90.00
_cell.angle_gamma   90.00
#
_symmetry.space_group_name_H-M   'P 1'
#
loop_
_entity.id
_entity.type
_entity.pdbx_description
1 polymer ?
#
loop_
_entity_poly.entity_id
_entity_poly.type
_entity_poly.pdbx_seq_one_letter_code
_entity_poly.pdbx_strand_id
1 'polypeptide(L)'
;ALDCVLADGTKIRFQKGASRQDPMVEQLTAEVAKIVWSVENEIDQRFPTTKRNVAGYALDDVLAQLRSSTPGTFDQVNLTSLICGSEGTLALIEKAEVHLVKAPERTELLLASFADVDQACDALLHLVATNPAAVELIDANVIQAAKSQGGFSTILDKLPADGALVYLEYHDQSTEPAKALLRQRGIDSHKPVDATEAKLFWRLRKEGLGLIGKPSEGKMPIAGFEDCAIPLERYATFRRAFAHRLEKEQRKAVWYAHASVGLLHVRPRFDLREEVEQEHWASLARDLTQLVIEHGGTVSGEHGDGRIRAKMVHEMLGPEIVEALRKIKLLFDPEHRLNPGNIIEARPALVPLRIDGRHQPLTEPEVSTFWHWPEGLATATGSCNGNGLCRKETGGAMCPSWRATREERHATRG
;
A
#
# COMPACT_ATOMS: atom_id res chain seq x y z
N ALA A 1 -21.45 -9.32 -2.39
CA ALA A 1 -22.13 -9.47 -1.11
C ALA A 1 -21.15 -9.95 -0.04
N LEU A 2 -21.43 -9.64 1.24
CA LEU A 2 -20.66 -10.10 2.39
C LEU A 2 -21.59 -10.71 3.44
N ASP A 3 -21.28 -11.91 3.90
CA ASP A 3 -21.87 -12.48 5.11
C ASP A 3 -20.94 -12.14 6.27
N CYS A 4 -21.47 -11.43 7.28
CA CYS A 4 -20.70 -10.84 8.36
C CYS A 4 -21.24 -11.22 9.73
N VAL A 5 -20.37 -11.10 10.74
CA VAL A 5 -20.74 -11.19 12.16
C VAL A 5 -20.42 -9.85 12.82
N LEU A 6 -21.42 -9.22 13.43
CA LEU A 6 -21.28 -7.96 14.17
C LEU A 6 -20.66 -8.19 15.56
N ALA A 7 -20.33 -7.10 16.26
CA ALA A 7 -19.67 -7.16 17.56
C ALA A 7 -20.49 -7.90 18.66
N ASP A 8 -21.80 -7.94 18.54
CA ASP A 8 -22.72 -8.66 19.44
C ASP A 8 -22.94 -10.13 19.07
N GLY A 9 -22.32 -10.60 17.97
CA GLY A 9 -22.46 -11.96 17.45
C GLY A 9 -23.59 -12.12 16.43
N THR A 10 -24.33 -11.06 16.11
CA THR A 10 -25.40 -11.10 15.11
C THR A 10 -24.85 -11.39 13.72
N LYS A 11 -25.42 -12.36 13.01
CA LYS A 11 -25.11 -12.66 11.62
C LYS A 11 -25.96 -11.80 10.69
N ILE A 12 -25.30 -11.15 9.73
CA ILE A 12 -25.94 -10.21 8.82
C ILE A 12 -25.35 -10.34 7.42
N ARG A 13 -26.16 -10.14 6.37
CA ARG A 13 -25.72 -10.12 4.98
C ARG A 13 -25.84 -8.73 4.40
N PHE A 14 -24.71 -8.19 3.96
CA PHE A 14 -24.65 -6.92 3.22
C PHE A 14 -24.58 -7.19 1.72
N GLN A 15 -25.53 -6.62 0.98
CA GLN A 15 -25.59 -6.65 -0.50
C GLN A 15 -26.46 -5.51 -0.99
N LYS A 16 -26.40 -5.22 -2.29
CA LYS A 16 -27.30 -4.24 -2.89
C LYS A 16 -28.75 -4.64 -2.71
N GLY A 17 -29.58 -3.71 -2.21
CA GLY A 17 -31.00 -3.93 -1.96
C GLY A 17 -31.33 -4.73 -0.69
N ALA A 18 -30.36 -5.10 0.15
CA ALA A 18 -30.59 -5.84 1.39
C ALA A 18 -31.47 -5.05 2.38
N SER A 19 -31.40 -3.71 2.39
CA SER A 19 -32.26 -2.85 3.22
C SER A 19 -33.77 -3.01 2.97
N ARG A 20 -34.17 -3.56 1.81
CA ARG A 20 -35.57 -3.88 1.51
C ARG A 20 -36.02 -5.25 2.01
N GLN A 21 -35.11 -6.11 2.41
CA GLN A 21 -35.33 -7.52 2.72
C GLN A 21 -35.08 -7.84 4.19
N ASP A 22 -34.21 -7.08 4.84
CA ASP A 22 -33.77 -7.28 6.21
C ASP A 22 -33.93 -5.98 7.01
N PRO A 23 -34.87 -5.97 8.02
CA PRO A 23 -35.14 -4.79 8.85
C PRO A 23 -33.88 -4.28 9.61
N MET A 24 -32.94 -5.16 9.97
CA MET A 24 -31.72 -4.76 10.65
C MET A 24 -30.79 -4.03 9.68
N VAL A 25 -30.64 -4.53 8.44
CA VAL A 25 -29.88 -3.82 7.39
C VAL A 25 -30.51 -2.49 7.07
N GLU A 26 -31.85 -2.40 7.02
CA GLU A 26 -32.56 -1.15 6.79
C GLU A 26 -32.27 -0.14 7.90
N GLN A 27 -32.38 -0.55 9.16
CA GLN A 27 -32.10 0.32 10.31
C GLN A 27 -30.64 0.79 10.31
N LEU A 28 -29.67 -0.11 10.13
CA LEU A 28 -28.26 0.26 10.04
C LEU A 28 -28.01 1.24 8.88
N THR A 29 -28.60 0.97 7.72
CA THR A 29 -28.46 1.83 6.55
C THR A 29 -29.03 3.24 6.81
N ALA A 30 -30.19 3.32 7.49
CA ALA A 30 -30.80 4.59 7.85
C ALA A 30 -29.93 5.42 8.81
N GLU A 31 -29.33 4.79 9.83
CA GLU A 31 -28.43 5.48 10.77
C GLU A 31 -27.12 5.90 10.08
N VAL A 32 -26.53 5.03 9.25
CA VAL A 32 -25.36 5.38 8.42
C VAL A 32 -25.68 6.56 7.52
N ALA A 33 -26.83 6.55 6.84
CA ALA A 33 -27.26 7.63 5.96
C ALA A 33 -27.38 8.98 6.68
N LYS A 34 -27.96 9.00 7.90
CA LYS A 34 -28.02 10.23 8.73
C LYS A 34 -26.62 10.79 9.04
N ILE A 35 -25.68 9.90 9.39
CA ILE A 35 -24.31 10.30 9.71
C ILE A 35 -23.64 10.86 8.44
N VAL A 36 -23.74 10.16 7.31
CA VAL A 36 -23.10 10.57 6.05
C VAL A 36 -23.67 11.88 5.53
N TRP A 37 -25.01 12.05 5.54
CA TRP A 37 -25.65 13.31 5.14
C TRP A 37 -25.24 14.49 6.02
N SER A 38 -24.98 14.27 7.32
CA SER A 38 -24.55 15.35 8.23
C SER A 38 -23.19 15.95 7.93
N VAL A 39 -22.37 15.29 7.09
CA VAL A 39 -21.01 15.72 6.70
C VAL A 39 -20.80 15.67 5.18
N GLU A 40 -21.89 15.78 4.39
CA GLU A 40 -21.81 15.65 2.93
C GLU A 40 -20.89 16.69 2.26
N ASN A 41 -20.92 17.93 2.74
CA ASN A 41 -20.08 19.00 2.21
C ASN A 41 -18.59 18.74 2.49
N GLU A 42 -18.27 18.26 3.68
CA GLU A 42 -16.91 17.91 4.07
C GLU A 42 -16.38 16.70 3.28
N ILE A 43 -17.25 15.72 2.99
CA ILE A 43 -16.91 14.58 2.12
C ILE A 43 -16.55 15.09 0.72
N ASP A 44 -17.39 15.92 0.11
CA ASP A 44 -17.15 16.47 -1.22
C ASP A 44 -15.86 17.31 -1.30
N GLN A 45 -15.47 17.95 -0.21
CA GLN A 45 -14.28 18.81 -0.17
C GLN A 45 -12.98 18.07 0.17
N ARG A 46 -13.04 17.02 0.97
CA ARG A 46 -11.85 16.42 1.59
C ARG A 46 -11.53 15.01 1.14
N PHE A 47 -12.54 14.24 0.67
CA PHE A 47 -12.23 12.91 0.14
C PHE A 47 -11.47 13.02 -1.18
N PRO A 48 -10.35 12.30 -1.34
CA PRO A 48 -9.57 12.33 -2.57
C PRO A 48 -10.32 11.65 -3.71
N THR A 49 -10.13 12.18 -4.93
CA THR A 49 -10.71 11.60 -6.16
C THR A 49 -9.74 10.65 -6.87
N THR A 50 -8.81 10.05 -6.15
CA THR A 50 -7.83 9.11 -6.67
C THR A 50 -8.46 7.75 -6.98
N LYS A 51 -7.88 7.01 -7.94
CA LYS A 51 -8.34 5.66 -8.28
C LYS A 51 -8.14 4.65 -7.13
N ARG A 52 -7.25 4.95 -6.21
CA ARG A 52 -6.97 4.17 -5.00
C ARG A 52 -7.14 5.07 -3.79
N ASN A 53 -8.07 4.71 -2.93
CA ASN A 53 -8.29 5.35 -1.64
C ASN A 53 -8.94 4.36 -0.69
N VAL A 54 -8.31 4.11 0.45
CA VAL A 54 -8.84 3.27 1.54
C VAL A 54 -8.72 4.00 2.88
N ALA A 55 -8.63 5.34 2.85
CA ALA A 55 -8.52 6.16 4.04
C ALA A 55 -9.85 6.19 4.83
N GLY A 56 -9.80 5.81 6.08
CA GLY A 56 -10.98 5.73 6.95
C GLY A 56 -11.99 4.68 6.50
N TYR A 57 -13.27 5.02 6.61
CA TYR A 57 -14.37 4.25 6.03
C TYR A 57 -14.85 4.95 4.77
N ALA A 58 -15.27 4.21 3.74
CA ALA A 58 -15.68 4.72 2.43
C ALA A 58 -17.00 5.51 2.50
N LEU A 59 -17.00 6.66 3.21
CA LEU A 59 -18.18 7.52 3.34
C LEU A 59 -18.54 8.20 2.02
N ASP A 60 -17.56 8.50 1.19
CA ASP A 60 -17.70 9.04 -0.17
C ASP A 60 -18.49 8.09 -1.08
N ASP A 61 -18.16 6.79 -1.04
CA ASP A 61 -18.88 5.76 -1.80
C ASP A 61 -20.33 5.61 -1.30
N VAL A 62 -20.53 5.60 0.02
CA VAL A 62 -21.88 5.57 0.59
C VAL A 62 -22.67 6.83 0.21
N LEU A 63 -22.07 8.01 0.25
CA LEU A 63 -22.73 9.26 -0.16
C LEU A 63 -23.15 9.23 -1.65
N ALA A 64 -22.26 8.73 -2.52
CA ALA A 64 -22.57 8.55 -3.94
C ALA A 64 -23.75 7.59 -4.16
N GLN A 65 -23.81 6.49 -3.41
CA GLN A 65 -24.92 5.53 -3.46
C GLN A 65 -26.23 6.14 -2.92
N LEU A 66 -26.19 6.91 -1.84
CA LEU A 66 -27.33 7.63 -1.29
C LEU A 66 -27.89 8.63 -2.29
N ARG A 67 -27.04 9.44 -2.94
CA ARG A 67 -27.44 10.41 -3.98
C ARG A 67 -28.03 9.75 -5.23
N SER A 68 -27.66 8.51 -5.51
CA SER A 68 -28.19 7.72 -6.64
C SER A 68 -29.45 6.93 -6.30
N SER A 69 -29.83 6.85 -5.02
CA SER A 69 -31.03 6.17 -4.56
C SER A 69 -32.31 6.94 -4.91
N THR A 70 -33.40 6.21 -5.08
CA THR A 70 -34.74 6.83 -5.22
C THR A 70 -35.05 7.68 -3.97
N PRO A 71 -35.51 8.93 -4.11
CA PRO A 71 -35.78 9.78 -2.96
C PRO A 71 -36.63 9.10 -1.88
N GLY A 72 -36.15 9.16 -0.63
CA GLY A 72 -36.81 8.52 0.51
C GLY A 72 -36.56 7.02 0.64
N THR A 73 -35.66 6.45 -0.16
CA THR A 73 -35.29 5.03 -0.08
C THR A 73 -33.77 4.84 0.00
N PHE A 74 -33.31 3.59 0.25
CA PHE A 74 -31.92 3.18 0.26
C PHE A 74 -31.64 2.10 -0.81
N ASP A 75 -32.36 2.15 -1.92
CA ASP A 75 -32.39 1.07 -2.91
C ASP A 75 -31.06 0.85 -3.66
N GLN A 76 -30.19 1.84 -3.70
CA GLN A 76 -28.87 1.72 -4.28
C GLN A 76 -27.77 1.45 -3.23
N VAL A 77 -28.09 1.63 -1.93
CA VAL A 77 -27.08 1.53 -0.88
C VAL A 77 -26.67 0.07 -0.62
N ASN A 78 -25.37 -0.14 -0.59
CA ASN A 78 -24.73 -1.40 -0.24
C ASN A 78 -23.60 -1.14 0.76
N LEU A 79 -23.82 -1.45 2.03
CA LEU A 79 -22.86 -1.18 3.10
C LEU A 79 -21.59 -2.07 3.03
N THR A 80 -21.47 -2.95 2.02
CA THR A 80 -20.20 -3.69 1.79
C THR A 80 -19.01 -2.78 1.60
N SER A 81 -19.19 -1.57 1.05
CA SER A 81 -18.13 -0.59 0.88
C SER A 81 -17.56 -0.09 2.21
N LEU A 82 -18.38 0.04 3.26
CA LEU A 82 -17.90 0.37 4.61
C LEU A 82 -17.11 -0.77 5.24
N ILE A 83 -17.56 -2.02 5.03
CA ILE A 83 -16.92 -3.21 5.62
C ILE A 83 -15.58 -3.50 4.92
N CYS A 84 -15.54 -3.37 3.57
CA CYS A 84 -14.30 -3.47 2.81
C CYS A 84 -13.38 -2.29 3.18
N GLY A 85 -12.16 -2.59 3.64
CA GLY A 85 -11.22 -1.56 4.11
C GLY A 85 -11.41 -1.15 5.57
N SER A 86 -12.42 -1.64 6.29
CA SER A 86 -12.62 -1.33 7.72
C SER A 86 -11.59 -1.99 8.66
N GLU A 87 -10.66 -2.77 8.15
CA GLU A 87 -9.59 -3.43 8.92
C GLU A 87 -10.12 -4.27 10.10
N GLY A 88 -11.32 -4.86 9.95
CA GLY A 88 -11.97 -5.64 11.01
C GLY A 88 -12.44 -4.81 12.19
N THR A 89 -12.62 -3.49 12.04
CA THR A 89 -13.12 -2.61 13.12
C THR A 89 -14.66 -2.55 13.18
N LEU A 90 -15.38 -2.92 12.10
CA LEU A 90 -16.84 -2.84 12.02
C LEU A 90 -17.52 -4.19 12.10
N ALA A 91 -16.97 -5.21 11.47
CA ALA A 91 -17.53 -6.57 11.46
C ALA A 91 -16.45 -7.61 11.13
N LEU A 92 -16.74 -8.87 11.42
CA LEU A 92 -15.97 -10.01 10.95
C LEU A 92 -16.62 -10.57 9.67
N ILE A 93 -15.84 -10.73 8.61
CA ILE A 93 -16.32 -11.31 7.35
C ILE A 93 -16.19 -12.83 7.41
N GLU A 94 -17.33 -13.55 7.37
CA GLU A 94 -17.34 -15.01 7.27
C GLU A 94 -17.24 -15.48 5.81
N LYS A 95 -17.91 -14.77 4.88
CA LYS A 95 -17.97 -15.14 3.47
C LYS A 95 -18.08 -13.92 2.58
N ALA A 96 -17.43 -13.98 1.44
CA ALA A 96 -17.53 -12.95 0.40
C ALA A 96 -17.98 -13.57 -0.93
N GLU A 97 -18.92 -12.90 -1.58
CA GLU A 97 -19.33 -13.17 -2.96
C GLU A 97 -18.78 -12.05 -3.84
N VAL A 98 -17.95 -12.42 -4.81
CA VAL A 98 -17.24 -11.48 -5.68
C VAL A 98 -17.61 -11.67 -7.14
N HIS A 99 -17.62 -10.58 -7.91
CA HIS A 99 -17.74 -10.65 -9.35
C HIS A 99 -16.43 -11.11 -9.98
N LEU A 100 -16.51 -12.04 -10.93
CA LEU A 100 -15.36 -12.50 -11.69
C LEU A 100 -15.27 -11.69 -12.99
N VAL A 101 -14.04 -11.43 -13.40
CA VAL A 101 -13.73 -10.87 -14.73
C VAL A 101 -13.11 -11.96 -15.61
N LYS A 102 -13.29 -11.86 -16.93
CA LYS A 102 -12.65 -12.79 -17.87
C LYS A 102 -11.13 -12.60 -17.79
N ALA A 103 -10.40 -13.70 -17.65
CA ALA A 103 -8.94 -13.65 -17.75
C ALA A 103 -8.54 -13.25 -19.19
N PRO A 104 -7.45 -12.45 -19.35
CA PRO A 104 -6.98 -12.06 -20.66
C PRO A 104 -6.52 -13.31 -21.45
N GLU A 105 -6.79 -13.33 -22.75
CA GLU A 105 -6.32 -14.39 -23.65
C GLU A 105 -4.84 -14.18 -24.01
N ARG A 106 -4.42 -12.91 -24.08
CA ARG A 106 -3.05 -12.52 -24.38
C ARG A 106 -2.59 -11.41 -23.43
N THR A 107 -1.38 -11.57 -22.89
CA THR A 107 -0.70 -10.53 -22.11
C THR A 107 0.60 -10.16 -22.79
N GLU A 108 0.83 -8.88 -23.03
CA GLU A 108 2.08 -8.34 -23.57
C GLU A 108 2.72 -7.40 -22.57
N LEU A 109 4.04 -7.50 -22.42
CA LEU A 109 4.85 -6.61 -21.57
C LEU A 109 5.75 -5.76 -22.46
N LEU A 110 5.78 -4.47 -22.20
CA LEU A 110 6.76 -3.52 -22.73
C LEU A 110 7.47 -2.83 -21.56
N LEU A 111 8.78 -2.75 -21.64
CA LEU A 111 9.63 -2.07 -20.67
C LEU A 111 10.14 -0.77 -21.26
N ALA A 112 10.14 0.31 -20.49
CA ALA A 112 10.70 1.60 -20.89
C ALA A 112 11.77 2.05 -19.89
N SER A 113 12.96 2.39 -20.40
CA SER A 113 14.11 2.83 -19.60
C SER A 113 14.22 4.35 -19.61
N PHE A 114 14.26 4.95 -18.43
CA PHE A 114 14.36 6.38 -18.22
C PHE A 114 15.66 6.75 -17.51
N ALA A 115 16.20 7.95 -17.79
CA ALA A 115 17.42 8.43 -17.17
C ALA A 115 17.28 8.60 -15.65
N ASP A 116 16.09 8.95 -15.18
CA ASP A 116 15.76 9.11 -13.77
C ASP A 116 14.25 8.90 -13.52
N VAL A 117 13.87 8.91 -12.25
CA VAL A 117 12.46 8.75 -11.82
C VAL A 117 11.60 9.94 -12.23
N ASP A 118 12.16 11.17 -12.28
CA ASP A 118 11.40 12.36 -12.67
C ASP A 118 10.97 12.29 -14.14
N GLN A 119 11.87 11.92 -15.02
CA GLN A 119 11.57 11.72 -16.44
C GLN A 119 10.51 10.61 -16.64
N ALA A 120 10.61 9.54 -15.87
CA ALA A 120 9.60 8.49 -15.87
C ALA A 120 8.23 9.01 -15.43
N CYS A 121 8.17 9.78 -14.33
CA CYS A 121 6.93 10.35 -13.82
C CYS A 121 6.29 11.37 -14.80
N ASP A 122 7.09 12.18 -15.48
CA ASP A 122 6.60 13.13 -16.51
C ASP A 122 5.99 12.41 -17.72
N ALA A 123 6.42 11.19 -18.01
CA ALA A 123 5.86 10.38 -19.10
C ALA A 123 4.58 9.63 -18.73
N LEU A 124 4.29 9.41 -17.44
CA LEU A 124 3.22 8.51 -16.97
C LEU A 124 1.84 8.84 -17.53
N LEU A 125 1.44 10.10 -17.52
CA LEU A 125 0.13 10.51 -18.01
C LEU A 125 -0.09 10.09 -19.48
N HIS A 126 0.93 10.25 -20.30
CA HIS A 126 0.88 9.85 -21.70
C HIS A 126 0.93 8.33 -21.89
N LEU A 127 1.71 7.63 -21.06
CA LEU A 127 1.80 6.18 -21.11
C LEU A 127 0.49 5.52 -20.66
N VAL A 128 -0.14 6.05 -19.60
CA VAL A 128 -1.46 5.57 -19.14
C VAL A 128 -2.55 5.81 -20.19
N ALA A 129 -2.46 6.90 -20.96
CA ALA A 129 -3.39 7.19 -22.07
C ALA A 129 -3.33 6.15 -23.21
N THR A 130 -2.29 5.32 -23.29
CA THR A 130 -2.22 4.18 -24.22
C THR A 130 -3.01 2.95 -23.75
N ASN A 131 -3.74 3.08 -22.63
CA ASN A 131 -4.63 2.09 -22.04
C ASN A 131 -3.97 0.74 -21.64
N PRO A 132 -2.81 0.74 -20.94
CA PRO A 132 -2.25 -0.47 -20.36
C PRO A 132 -3.11 -1.00 -19.21
N ALA A 133 -3.10 -2.31 -19.00
CA ALA A 133 -3.74 -2.95 -17.86
C ALA A 133 -3.00 -2.65 -16.53
N ALA A 134 -1.66 -2.50 -16.61
CA ALA A 134 -0.84 -2.07 -15.48
C ALA A 134 0.33 -1.20 -15.96
N VAL A 135 0.70 -0.22 -15.12
CA VAL A 135 1.95 0.54 -15.24
C VAL A 135 2.67 0.50 -13.90
N GLU A 136 3.86 -0.11 -13.89
CA GLU A 136 4.69 -0.23 -12.69
C GLU A 136 6.00 0.52 -12.88
N LEU A 137 6.55 1.06 -11.80
CA LEU A 137 7.83 1.77 -11.79
C LEU A 137 8.74 1.18 -10.73
N ILE A 138 10.02 1.01 -11.07
CA ILE A 138 11.12 0.75 -10.13
C ILE A 138 12.26 1.73 -10.38
N ASP A 139 12.94 2.13 -9.30
CA ASP A 139 14.08 3.04 -9.36
C ASP A 139 15.44 2.33 -9.48
N ALA A 140 16.50 3.11 -9.61
CA ALA A 140 17.88 2.64 -9.68
C ALA A 140 18.28 1.78 -8.46
N ASN A 141 17.73 2.05 -7.26
CA ASN A 141 18.08 1.27 -6.06
C ASN A 141 17.67 -0.20 -6.20
N VAL A 142 16.48 -0.46 -6.73
CA VAL A 142 16.00 -1.83 -6.99
C VAL A 142 16.87 -2.49 -8.07
N ILE A 143 17.21 -1.76 -9.12
CA ILE A 143 18.05 -2.26 -10.23
C ILE A 143 19.45 -2.61 -9.73
N GLN A 144 20.08 -1.74 -8.96
CA GLN A 144 21.41 -1.97 -8.38
C GLN A 144 21.42 -3.15 -7.40
N ALA A 145 20.38 -3.25 -6.57
CA ALA A 145 20.22 -4.39 -5.67
C ALA A 145 20.10 -5.72 -6.43
N ALA A 146 19.39 -5.75 -7.56
CA ALA A 146 19.30 -6.92 -8.41
C ALA A 146 20.65 -7.30 -9.05
N LYS A 147 21.43 -6.30 -9.49
CA LYS A 147 22.77 -6.52 -10.02
C LYS A 147 23.73 -7.11 -8.99
N SER A 148 23.63 -6.67 -7.74
CA SER A 148 24.53 -7.11 -6.65
C SER A 148 24.19 -8.49 -6.08
N GLN A 149 22.93 -8.91 -6.12
CA GLN A 149 22.48 -10.16 -5.46
C GLN A 149 22.42 -11.38 -6.39
N GLY A 150 22.59 -11.18 -7.70
CA GLY A 150 22.50 -12.25 -8.69
C GLY A 150 21.07 -12.73 -8.95
N GLY A 151 20.92 -13.78 -9.78
CA GLY A 151 19.61 -14.36 -10.11
C GLY A 151 18.85 -13.66 -11.24
N PHE A 152 19.40 -12.57 -11.77
CA PHE A 152 18.84 -11.78 -12.88
C PHE A 152 19.83 -11.61 -14.05
N SER A 153 20.90 -12.40 -14.11
CA SER A 153 22.01 -12.26 -15.05
C SER A 153 21.58 -12.15 -16.51
N THR A 154 20.52 -12.86 -16.91
CA THR A 154 20.02 -12.91 -18.27
C THR A 154 19.26 -11.66 -18.73
N ILE A 155 18.93 -10.74 -17.82
CA ILE A 155 18.25 -9.47 -18.12
C ILE A 155 19.04 -8.25 -17.68
N LEU A 156 20.20 -8.40 -17.07
CA LEU A 156 20.98 -7.27 -16.52
C LEU A 156 21.44 -6.29 -17.60
N ASP A 157 21.78 -6.77 -18.79
CA ASP A 157 22.15 -5.99 -19.94
C ASP A 157 21.00 -5.17 -20.55
N LYS A 158 19.77 -5.54 -20.22
CA LYS A 158 18.52 -4.88 -20.68
C LYS A 158 17.99 -3.88 -19.65
N LEU A 159 18.61 -3.81 -18.47
CA LEU A 159 18.26 -2.85 -17.43
C LEU A 159 19.07 -1.55 -17.61
N PRO A 160 18.49 -0.38 -17.35
CA PRO A 160 19.27 0.85 -17.37
C PRO A 160 20.42 0.77 -16.38
N ALA A 161 21.54 1.42 -16.71
CA ALA A 161 22.71 1.47 -15.83
C ALA A 161 22.39 2.15 -14.50
N ASP A 162 21.73 3.29 -14.62
CA ASP A 162 21.12 4.08 -13.56
C ASP A 162 19.74 4.54 -14.06
N GLY A 163 18.91 5.14 -13.19
CA GLY A 163 17.62 5.68 -13.60
C GLY A 163 16.44 4.83 -13.18
N ALA A 164 15.40 4.80 -14.00
CA ALA A 164 14.15 4.12 -13.68
C ALA A 164 13.68 3.18 -14.81
N LEU A 165 12.99 2.12 -14.44
CA LEU A 165 12.36 1.20 -15.36
C LEU A 165 10.85 1.24 -15.17
N VAL A 166 10.10 1.45 -16.25
CA VAL A 166 8.64 1.41 -16.28
C VAL A 166 8.19 0.17 -17.02
N TYR A 167 7.27 -0.57 -16.41
CA TYR A 167 6.60 -1.75 -16.96
C TYR A 167 5.24 -1.33 -17.48
N LEU A 168 4.90 -1.71 -18.70
CA LEU A 168 3.62 -1.48 -19.33
C LEU A 168 3.04 -2.83 -19.74
N GLU A 169 2.03 -3.30 -19.00
CA GLU A 169 1.35 -4.55 -19.31
C GLU A 169 0.04 -4.28 -20.07
N TYR A 170 -0.20 -5.02 -21.12
CA TYR A 170 -1.40 -4.94 -21.94
C TYR A 170 -2.13 -6.28 -21.97
N HIS A 171 -3.46 -6.23 -21.77
CA HIS A 171 -4.35 -7.38 -21.86
C HIS A 171 -5.17 -7.30 -23.14
N ASP A 172 -5.02 -8.29 -24.02
CA ASP A 172 -5.73 -8.41 -25.31
C ASP A 172 -5.57 -7.18 -26.24
N GLN A 173 -4.55 -6.37 -25.98
CA GLN A 173 -4.19 -5.16 -26.74
C GLN A 173 -2.72 -5.21 -27.18
N SER A 174 -2.37 -4.35 -28.14
CA SER A 174 -1.01 -4.21 -28.64
C SER A 174 -0.18 -3.19 -27.85
N THR A 175 1.11 -3.46 -27.68
CA THR A 175 2.10 -2.55 -27.14
C THR A 175 2.52 -1.43 -28.10
N GLU A 176 2.13 -1.49 -29.39
CA GLU A 176 2.62 -0.56 -30.43
C GLU A 176 2.29 0.91 -30.17
N PRO A 177 1.12 1.31 -29.63
CA PRO A 177 0.86 2.72 -29.31
C PRO A 177 1.89 3.29 -28.31
N ALA A 178 2.19 2.56 -27.24
CA ALA A 178 3.20 2.98 -26.27
C ALA A 178 4.61 2.98 -26.87
N LYS A 179 4.95 1.98 -27.66
CA LYS A 179 6.24 1.88 -28.33
C LYS A 179 6.48 3.02 -29.32
N ALA A 180 5.46 3.42 -30.07
CA ALA A 180 5.51 4.57 -30.95
C ALA A 180 5.72 5.88 -30.17
N LEU A 181 4.99 6.07 -29.06
CA LEU A 181 5.13 7.21 -28.17
C LEU A 181 6.54 7.30 -27.57
N LEU A 182 7.08 6.19 -27.06
CA LEU A 182 8.43 6.13 -26.47
C LEU A 182 9.48 6.47 -27.52
N ARG A 183 9.38 5.90 -28.73
CA ARG A 183 10.28 6.20 -29.86
C ARG A 183 10.25 7.68 -30.22
N GLN A 184 9.07 8.30 -30.31
CA GLN A 184 8.92 9.72 -30.60
C GLN A 184 9.62 10.61 -29.56
N ARG A 185 9.70 10.13 -28.32
CA ARG A 185 10.34 10.85 -27.20
C ARG A 185 11.82 10.48 -27.00
N GLY A 186 12.39 9.62 -27.84
CA GLY A 186 13.76 9.15 -27.70
C GLY A 186 14.00 8.29 -26.47
N ILE A 187 12.96 7.58 -25.99
CA ILE A 187 13.03 6.74 -24.79
C ILE A 187 13.20 5.28 -25.27
N ASP A 188 14.23 4.62 -24.74
CA ASP A 188 14.50 3.22 -25.03
C ASP A 188 13.44 2.31 -24.46
N SER A 189 13.03 1.32 -25.26
CA SER A 189 12.04 0.33 -24.84
C SER A 189 12.44 -1.07 -25.26
N HIS A 190 12.11 -2.05 -24.41
CA HIS A 190 12.36 -3.46 -24.64
C HIS A 190 11.06 -4.26 -24.51
N LYS A 191 10.74 -5.08 -25.52
CA LYS A 191 9.67 -6.07 -25.43
C LYS A 191 10.33 -7.43 -25.18
N PRO A 192 9.99 -8.13 -24.09
CA PRO A 192 10.52 -9.46 -23.82
C PRO A 192 10.33 -10.41 -24.99
N VAL A 193 11.35 -11.20 -25.29
CA VAL A 193 11.36 -12.11 -26.46
C VAL A 193 10.41 -13.31 -26.27
N ASP A 194 10.17 -13.71 -25.03
CA ASP A 194 9.27 -14.79 -24.66
C ASP A 194 8.66 -14.62 -23.24
N ALA A 195 7.79 -15.56 -22.88
CA ALA A 195 7.13 -15.57 -21.58
C ALA A 195 8.11 -15.81 -20.41
N THR A 196 9.25 -16.43 -20.64
CA THR A 196 10.27 -16.73 -19.60
C THR A 196 10.96 -15.44 -19.22
N GLU A 197 11.36 -14.66 -20.20
CA GLU A 197 11.96 -13.34 -19.97
C GLU A 197 10.97 -12.39 -19.29
N ALA A 198 9.71 -12.35 -19.77
CA ALA A 198 8.67 -11.53 -19.15
C ALA A 198 8.45 -11.89 -17.65
N LYS A 199 8.41 -13.20 -17.33
CA LYS A 199 8.32 -13.66 -15.94
C LYS A 199 9.53 -13.24 -15.10
N LEU A 200 10.72 -13.15 -15.67
CA LEU A 200 11.93 -12.74 -14.97
C LEU A 200 11.88 -11.23 -14.63
N PHE A 201 11.40 -10.39 -15.55
CA PHE A 201 11.16 -8.98 -15.26
C PHE A 201 10.10 -8.79 -14.16
N TRP A 202 8.99 -9.52 -14.22
CA TRP A 202 7.98 -9.49 -13.16
C TRP A 202 8.51 -10.02 -11.82
N ARG A 203 9.39 -11.01 -11.84
CA ARG A 203 10.07 -11.49 -10.63
C ARG A 203 10.94 -10.37 -10.03
N LEU A 204 11.70 -9.64 -10.85
CA LEU A 204 12.47 -8.48 -10.38
C LEU A 204 11.56 -7.45 -9.69
N ARG A 205 10.42 -7.12 -10.29
CA ARG A 205 9.45 -6.18 -9.67
C ARG A 205 8.92 -6.69 -8.33
N LYS A 206 8.55 -7.98 -8.25
CA LYS A 206 8.02 -8.62 -7.03
C LYS A 206 9.05 -8.76 -5.92
N GLU A 207 10.27 -9.16 -6.26
CA GLU A 207 11.35 -9.36 -5.29
C GLU A 207 12.03 -8.06 -4.90
N GLY A 208 11.83 -6.99 -5.66
CA GLY A 208 12.47 -5.68 -5.46
C GLY A 208 12.39 -5.18 -4.02
N LEU A 209 11.23 -5.29 -3.38
CA LEU A 209 11.06 -4.92 -1.97
C LEU A 209 11.97 -5.71 -1.02
N GLY A 210 12.12 -7.02 -1.26
CA GLY A 210 13.04 -7.86 -0.48
C GLY A 210 14.50 -7.52 -0.74
N LEU A 211 14.84 -7.15 -1.98
CA LEU A 211 16.21 -6.78 -2.36
C LEU A 211 16.69 -5.52 -1.64
N ILE A 212 15.81 -4.51 -1.50
CA ILE A 212 16.14 -3.21 -0.89
C ILE A 212 15.92 -3.15 0.62
N GLY A 213 15.24 -4.16 1.20
CA GLY A 213 14.83 -4.19 2.61
C GLY A 213 15.97 -4.33 3.61
N LYS A 214 17.22 -4.50 3.16
CA LYS A 214 18.38 -4.65 4.04
C LYS A 214 18.77 -3.32 4.69
N PRO A 215 19.22 -3.36 5.96
CA PRO A 215 19.84 -2.19 6.60
C PRO A 215 21.03 -1.69 5.77
N SER A 216 21.23 -0.39 5.76
CA SER A 216 22.42 0.26 5.22
C SER A 216 22.81 1.41 6.12
N GLU A 217 24.06 1.45 6.56
CA GLU A 217 24.55 2.48 7.48
C GLU A 217 23.72 2.53 8.79
N GLY A 218 23.27 1.37 9.31
CA GLY A 218 22.43 1.26 10.50
C GLY A 218 20.95 1.66 10.31
N LYS A 219 20.57 2.21 9.15
CA LYS A 219 19.21 2.67 8.86
C LYS A 219 18.45 1.67 8.00
N MET A 220 17.16 1.51 8.29
CA MET A 220 16.23 0.64 7.54
C MET A 220 15.25 1.45 6.70
N PRO A 221 14.81 0.95 5.53
CA PRO A 221 13.69 1.54 4.81
C PRO A 221 12.39 1.30 5.57
N ILE A 222 11.83 2.36 6.14
CA ILE A 222 10.66 2.30 7.03
C ILE A 222 9.36 2.49 6.24
N ALA A 223 8.37 1.65 6.54
CA ALA A 223 6.99 1.83 6.09
C ALA A 223 6.30 3.01 6.81
N GLY A 224 5.19 3.50 6.23
CA GLY A 224 4.40 4.63 6.74
C GLY A 224 4.22 5.74 5.72
N PHE A 225 5.18 5.89 4.80
CA PHE A 225 5.16 6.86 3.71
C PHE A 225 4.87 6.23 2.35
N GLU A 226 4.78 4.91 2.29
CA GLU A 226 4.78 4.12 1.06
C GLU A 226 3.42 3.99 0.40
N ASP A 227 2.40 4.72 0.80
CA ASP A 227 1.03 4.43 0.34
C ASP A 227 0.27 5.67 -0.14
N CYS A 228 0.99 6.63 -0.71
CA CYS A 228 0.37 7.85 -1.23
C CYS A 228 -0.20 7.61 -2.63
N ALA A 229 -1.51 7.83 -2.82
CA ALA A 229 -2.09 7.91 -4.15
C ALA A 229 -2.40 9.36 -4.52
N ILE A 230 -1.95 9.78 -5.71
CA ILE A 230 -2.02 11.15 -6.21
C ILE A 230 -2.68 11.15 -7.60
N PRO A 231 -3.55 12.11 -7.92
CA PRO A 231 -4.04 12.27 -9.28
C PRO A 231 -2.87 12.34 -10.29
N LEU A 232 -2.99 11.62 -11.41
CA LEU A 232 -1.88 11.45 -12.36
C LEU A 232 -1.36 12.79 -12.91
N GLU A 233 -2.25 13.77 -13.05
CA GLU A 233 -1.93 15.12 -13.53
C GLU A 233 -0.99 15.89 -12.57
N ARG A 234 -0.98 15.50 -11.28
CA ARG A 234 -0.19 16.11 -10.22
C ARG A 234 0.94 15.20 -9.72
N TYR A 235 1.03 13.99 -10.27
CA TYR A 235 1.92 12.94 -9.78
C TYR A 235 3.40 13.34 -9.84
N ALA A 236 3.86 13.85 -10.98
CA ALA A 236 5.25 14.26 -11.15
C ALA A 236 5.64 15.44 -10.25
N THR A 237 4.73 16.43 -10.08
CA THR A 237 4.98 17.58 -9.19
C THR A 237 5.02 17.15 -7.72
N PHE A 238 4.13 16.28 -7.30
CA PHE A 238 4.15 15.69 -5.96
C PHE A 238 5.46 14.93 -5.70
N ARG A 239 5.86 14.05 -6.62
CA ARG A 239 7.10 13.28 -6.48
C ARG A 239 8.31 14.18 -6.30
N ARG A 240 8.44 15.25 -7.11
CA ARG A 240 9.55 16.23 -7.00
C ARG A 240 9.51 16.98 -5.67
N ALA A 241 8.33 17.43 -5.23
CA ALA A 241 8.19 18.11 -3.94
C ALA A 241 8.59 17.20 -2.77
N PHE A 242 8.19 15.94 -2.81
CA PHE A 242 8.55 14.98 -1.78
C PHE A 242 10.05 14.63 -1.81
N ALA A 243 10.63 14.43 -3.00
CA ALA A 243 12.08 14.22 -3.13
C ALA A 243 12.88 15.40 -2.56
N HIS A 244 12.51 16.63 -2.91
CA HIS A 244 13.13 17.82 -2.36
C HIS A 244 13.03 17.91 -0.83
N ARG A 245 11.90 17.48 -0.26
CA ARG A 245 11.74 17.43 1.21
C ARG A 245 12.71 16.42 1.85
N LEU A 246 12.91 15.26 1.22
CA LEU A 246 13.89 14.25 1.67
C LEU A 246 15.34 14.74 1.52
N GLU A 247 15.65 15.42 0.43
CA GLU A 247 16.99 15.98 0.15
C GLU A 247 17.41 17.01 1.20
N LYS A 248 16.49 17.85 1.70
CA LYS A 248 16.76 18.81 2.79
C LYS A 248 17.28 18.13 4.06
N GLU A 249 16.88 16.91 4.31
CA GLU A 249 17.35 16.09 5.43
C GLU A 249 18.48 15.13 5.03
N GLN A 250 18.98 15.22 3.79
CA GLN A 250 19.96 14.28 3.21
C GLN A 250 19.52 12.81 3.36
N ARG A 251 18.21 12.56 3.28
CA ARG A 251 17.61 11.26 3.54
C ARG A 251 17.44 10.46 2.25
N LYS A 252 18.12 9.34 2.19
CA LYS A 252 17.97 8.38 1.10
C LYS A 252 16.61 7.69 1.18
N ALA A 253 15.97 7.46 0.03
CA ALA A 253 14.72 6.72 -0.08
C ALA A 253 14.74 5.81 -1.30
N VAL A 254 13.87 4.79 -1.27
CA VAL A 254 13.60 3.92 -2.41
C VAL A 254 12.23 4.24 -2.96
N TRP A 255 12.10 4.25 -4.30
CA TRP A 255 10.91 4.64 -5.02
C TRP A 255 10.43 3.49 -5.90
N TYR A 256 9.17 3.12 -5.76
CA TYR A 256 8.47 2.22 -6.65
C TYR A 256 6.99 2.57 -6.67
N ALA A 257 6.26 2.16 -7.72
CA ALA A 257 4.90 2.65 -7.89
C ALA A 257 4.01 1.67 -8.67
N HIS A 258 2.72 1.66 -8.29
CA HIS A 258 1.63 1.24 -9.17
C HIS A 258 1.14 2.48 -9.93
N ALA A 259 1.92 2.88 -10.94
CA ALA A 259 1.83 4.21 -11.54
C ALA A 259 0.54 4.43 -12.35
N SER A 260 -0.11 3.36 -12.87
CA SER A 260 -1.39 3.47 -13.59
C SER A 260 -2.55 3.99 -12.74
N VAL A 261 -2.43 3.90 -11.43
CA VAL A 261 -3.43 4.35 -10.46
C VAL A 261 -2.95 5.50 -9.57
N GLY A 262 -1.78 6.07 -9.91
CA GLY A 262 -1.18 7.18 -9.18
C GLY A 262 -0.61 6.82 -7.81
N LEU A 263 -0.40 5.54 -7.52
CA LEU A 263 0.07 5.08 -6.23
C LEU A 263 1.60 5.06 -6.20
N LEU A 264 2.18 5.78 -5.24
CA LEU A 264 3.62 5.94 -5.06
C LEU A 264 4.06 5.31 -3.74
N HIS A 265 4.99 4.36 -3.84
CA HIS A 265 5.60 3.78 -2.67
C HIS A 265 6.98 4.40 -2.44
N VAL A 266 7.14 5.04 -1.28
CA VAL A 266 8.39 5.68 -0.87
C VAL A 266 8.82 5.14 0.47
N ARG A 267 10.04 4.64 0.56
CA ARG A 267 10.61 4.14 1.82
C ARG A 267 11.88 4.90 2.19
N PRO A 268 11.75 5.98 2.93
CA PRO A 268 12.89 6.68 3.52
C PRO A 268 13.58 5.80 4.57
N ARG A 269 14.88 5.98 4.73
CA ARG A 269 15.67 5.22 5.68
C ARG A 269 15.76 5.93 7.03
N PHE A 270 15.44 5.22 8.11
CA PHE A 270 15.50 5.70 9.50
C PHE A 270 16.15 4.65 10.40
N ASP A 271 16.79 5.12 11.47
CA ASP A 271 17.08 4.31 12.65
C ASP A 271 16.10 4.68 13.77
N LEU A 272 14.92 4.07 13.80
CA LEU A 272 13.88 4.37 14.77
C LEU A 272 14.22 3.92 16.21
N ARG A 273 15.42 3.37 16.45
CA ARG A 273 15.94 3.15 17.80
C ARG A 273 16.39 4.47 18.44
N GLU A 274 16.75 5.45 17.62
CA GLU A 274 17.18 6.78 18.06
C GLU A 274 15.99 7.73 18.16
N GLU A 275 15.84 8.41 19.31
CA GLU A 275 14.72 9.31 19.58
C GLU A 275 14.66 10.47 18.58
N VAL A 276 15.81 11.03 18.20
CA VAL A 276 15.90 12.09 17.19
C VAL A 276 15.39 11.63 15.82
N GLU A 277 15.62 10.38 15.45
CA GLU A 277 15.10 9.82 14.18
C GLU A 277 13.58 9.56 14.26
N GLN A 278 13.02 9.27 15.45
CA GLN A 278 11.57 9.20 15.65
C GLN A 278 10.91 10.59 15.49
N GLU A 279 11.54 11.65 15.98
CA GLU A 279 11.09 13.03 15.80
C GLU A 279 11.14 13.45 14.32
N HIS A 280 12.22 13.13 13.62
CA HIS A 280 12.36 13.35 12.19
C HIS A 280 11.28 12.59 11.39
N TRP A 281 11.00 11.33 11.76
CA TRP A 281 9.93 10.56 11.14
C TRP A 281 8.57 11.26 11.31
N ALA A 282 8.26 11.71 12.53
CA ALA A 282 7.01 12.40 12.83
C ALA A 282 6.88 13.75 12.10
N SER A 283 7.99 14.49 11.96
CA SER A 283 8.04 15.72 11.16
C SER A 283 7.78 15.45 9.70
N LEU A 284 8.48 14.46 9.12
CA LEU A 284 8.28 14.09 7.72
C LEU A 284 6.86 13.59 7.43
N ALA A 285 6.24 12.88 8.39
CA ALA A 285 4.86 12.42 8.26
C ALA A 285 3.87 13.59 8.15
N ARG A 286 4.04 14.65 8.95
CA ARG A 286 3.21 15.87 8.86
C ARG A 286 3.41 16.58 7.52
N ASP A 287 4.67 16.80 7.12
CA ASP A 287 4.99 17.49 5.88
C ASP A 287 4.45 16.73 4.66
N LEU A 288 4.57 15.39 4.67
CA LEU A 288 4.00 14.54 3.62
C LEU A 288 2.49 14.62 3.58
N THR A 289 1.82 14.56 4.73
CA THR A 289 0.35 14.69 4.81
C THR A 289 -0.09 15.99 4.16
N GLN A 290 0.58 17.10 4.48
CA GLN A 290 0.30 18.40 3.87
C GLN A 290 0.52 18.41 2.36
N LEU A 291 1.63 17.84 1.88
CA LEU A 291 1.90 17.71 0.44
C LEU A 291 0.83 16.88 -0.27
N VAL A 292 0.36 15.80 0.34
CA VAL A 292 -0.72 14.97 -0.22
C VAL A 292 -2.03 15.75 -0.32
N ILE A 293 -2.41 16.50 0.71
CA ILE A 293 -3.59 17.36 0.71
C ILE A 293 -3.51 18.41 -0.42
N GLU A 294 -2.38 19.12 -0.54
CA GLU A 294 -2.14 20.15 -1.56
C GLU A 294 -2.24 19.59 -2.99
N HIS A 295 -1.92 18.31 -3.17
CA HIS A 295 -2.00 17.65 -4.47
C HIS A 295 -3.31 16.88 -4.69
N GLY A 296 -4.27 16.94 -3.74
CA GLY A 296 -5.58 16.28 -3.85
C GLY A 296 -5.51 14.74 -3.79
N GLY A 297 -4.50 14.22 -3.09
CA GLY A 297 -4.23 12.80 -2.93
C GLY A 297 -4.73 12.19 -1.63
N THR A 298 -4.33 10.94 -1.37
CA THR A 298 -4.52 10.22 -0.11
C THR A 298 -3.20 9.66 0.41
N VAL A 299 -3.06 9.61 1.73
CA VAL A 299 -1.93 8.94 2.40
C VAL A 299 -2.16 7.43 2.58
N SER A 300 -3.35 6.94 2.28
CA SER A 300 -3.77 5.54 2.42
C SER A 300 -4.43 5.07 1.12
N GLY A 301 -3.61 4.65 0.17
CA GLY A 301 -4.05 4.25 -1.16
C GLY A 301 -4.63 2.84 -1.21
N GLU A 302 -3.90 1.84 -0.67
CA GLU A 302 -4.29 0.43 -0.73
C GLU A 302 -3.93 -0.41 0.52
N HIS A 303 -2.95 0.04 1.34
CA HIS A 303 -2.47 -0.73 2.50
C HIS A 303 -3.34 -0.57 3.75
N GLY A 304 -4.28 0.39 3.75
CA GLY A 304 -5.09 0.76 4.90
C GLY A 304 -4.39 1.73 5.86
N ASP A 305 -5.12 2.22 6.84
CA ASP A 305 -4.63 3.22 7.80
C ASP A 305 -3.78 2.56 8.89
N GLY A 306 -4.27 1.45 9.40
CA GLY A 306 -3.70 0.77 10.54
C GLY A 306 -3.49 1.72 11.71
N ARG A 307 -2.36 1.57 12.40
CA ARG A 307 -1.91 2.49 13.47
C ARG A 307 -0.97 3.57 12.96
N ILE A 308 -0.22 3.28 11.90
CA ILE A 308 0.86 4.16 11.41
C ILE A 308 0.28 5.37 10.70
N ARG A 309 -0.73 5.20 9.85
CA ARG A 309 -1.31 6.25 9.01
C ARG A 309 -2.58 6.89 9.57
N ALA A 310 -3.25 6.25 10.54
CA ALA A 310 -4.53 6.75 11.06
C ALA A 310 -4.49 8.23 11.45
N LYS A 311 -3.40 8.70 12.10
CA LYS A 311 -3.27 10.11 12.47
C LYS A 311 -3.10 11.03 11.25
N MET A 312 -2.38 10.59 10.22
CA MET A 312 -2.23 11.32 8.95
C MET A 312 -3.58 11.41 8.22
N VAL A 313 -4.34 10.31 8.22
CA VAL A 313 -5.70 10.25 7.66
C VAL A 313 -6.65 11.19 8.41
N HIS A 314 -6.59 11.25 9.74
CA HIS A 314 -7.38 12.18 10.52
C HIS A 314 -7.07 13.64 10.18
N GLU A 315 -5.80 13.98 9.98
CA GLU A 315 -5.39 15.32 9.55
C GLU A 315 -5.91 15.64 8.14
N MET A 316 -5.85 14.68 7.23
CA MET A 316 -6.33 14.81 5.85
C MET A 316 -7.85 14.98 5.79
N LEU A 317 -8.61 14.15 6.49
CA LEU A 317 -10.07 14.14 6.45
C LEU A 317 -10.72 15.24 7.30
N GLY A 318 -10.03 15.69 8.34
CA GLY A 318 -10.51 16.74 9.24
C GLY A 318 -11.48 16.25 10.33
N PRO A 319 -11.73 17.09 11.35
CA PRO A 319 -12.40 16.68 12.59
C PRO A 319 -13.86 16.26 12.38
N GLU A 320 -14.59 16.87 11.46
CA GLU A 320 -15.99 16.58 11.20
C GLU A 320 -16.17 15.17 10.63
N ILE A 321 -15.34 14.80 9.63
CA ILE A 321 -15.36 13.46 9.05
C ILE A 321 -14.87 12.43 10.07
N VAL A 322 -13.81 12.73 10.82
CA VAL A 322 -13.30 11.83 11.87
C VAL A 322 -14.38 11.55 12.92
N GLU A 323 -15.19 12.55 13.28
CA GLU A 323 -16.33 12.34 14.18
C GLU A 323 -17.42 11.48 13.55
N ALA A 324 -17.70 11.64 12.25
CA ALA A 324 -18.61 10.76 11.52
C ALA A 324 -18.10 9.30 11.47
N LEU A 325 -16.80 9.09 11.22
CA LEU A 325 -16.18 7.75 11.30
C LEU A 325 -16.34 7.15 12.69
N ARG A 326 -16.17 7.95 13.76
CA ARG A 326 -16.36 7.50 15.15
C ARG A 326 -17.81 7.07 15.43
N LYS A 327 -18.78 7.84 14.95
CA LYS A 327 -20.22 7.49 15.05
C LYS A 327 -20.53 6.19 14.31
N ILE A 328 -19.96 5.97 13.12
CA ILE A 328 -20.09 4.70 12.39
C ILE A 328 -19.48 3.55 13.21
N LYS A 329 -18.28 3.71 13.76
CA LYS A 329 -17.66 2.71 14.63
C LYS A 329 -18.57 2.35 15.80
N LEU A 330 -19.12 3.34 16.52
CA LEU A 330 -20.01 3.11 17.65
C LEU A 330 -21.31 2.45 17.26
N LEU A 331 -21.83 2.72 16.05
CA LEU A 331 -23.04 2.08 15.53
C LEU A 331 -22.84 0.56 15.32
N PHE A 332 -21.66 0.14 14.84
CA PHE A 332 -21.35 -1.26 14.55
C PHE A 332 -20.73 -1.99 15.75
N ASP A 333 -20.01 -1.30 16.60
CA ASP A 333 -19.25 -1.86 17.72
C ASP A 333 -19.23 -0.90 18.92
N PRO A 334 -20.37 -0.78 19.66
CA PRO A 334 -20.49 0.16 20.77
C PRO A 334 -19.57 -0.12 21.95
N GLU A 335 -19.07 -1.34 22.08
CA GLU A 335 -18.20 -1.75 23.18
C GLU A 335 -16.70 -1.78 22.77
N HIS A 336 -16.35 -1.33 21.57
CA HIS A 336 -14.98 -1.31 21.05
C HIS A 336 -14.26 -2.67 21.11
N ARG A 337 -14.98 -3.77 20.85
CA ARG A 337 -14.44 -5.14 20.86
C ARG A 337 -13.63 -5.47 19.62
N LEU A 338 -13.99 -4.87 18.48
CA LEU A 338 -13.42 -5.19 17.16
C LEU A 338 -12.21 -4.27 16.87
N ASN A 339 -11.04 -4.86 16.85
CA ASN A 339 -9.76 -4.26 16.47
C ASN A 339 -9.55 -2.82 17.03
N PRO A 340 -9.59 -2.60 18.34
CA PRO A 340 -9.53 -1.26 18.92
C PRO A 340 -8.17 -0.60 18.69
N GLY A 341 -8.17 0.74 18.52
CA GLY A 341 -6.96 1.55 18.32
C GLY A 341 -6.45 1.56 16.87
N ASN A 342 -7.27 1.14 15.91
CA ASN A 342 -7.01 1.28 14.48
C ASN A 342 -8.10 2.16 13.84
N ILE A 343 -7.76 2.89 12.80
CA ILE A 343 -8.61 3.85 12.06
C ILE A 343 -9.08 5.00 12.94
N ILE A 344 -9.87 4.77 13.98
CA ILE A 344 -10.56 5.82 14.77
C ILE A 344 -9.73 6.30 15.96
N GLU A 345 -9.26 5.39 16.78
CA GLU A 345 -8.53 5.70 18.00
C GLU A 345 -7.03 5.60 17.75
N ALA A 346 -6.53 6.51 16.91
CA ALA A 346 -5.14 6.50 16.47
C ALA A 346 -4.18 6.58 17.67
N ARG A 347 -3.54 5.46 17.98
CA ARG A 347 -2.41 5.41 18.91
C ARG A 347 -1.21 6.13 18.29
N PRO A 348 -0.24 6.59 19.08
CA PRO A 348 1.00 7.14 18.53
C PRO A 348 1.62 6.13 17.52
N ALA A 349 1.93 6.60 16.32
CA ALA A 349 2.31 5.75 15.18
C ALA A 349 3.48 4.80 15.48
N LEU A 350 4.46 5.27 16.25
CA LEU A 350 5.69 4.54 16.54
C LEU A 350 5.64 3.74 17.86
N VAL A 351 4.51 3.69 18.55
CA VAL A 351 4.37 3.00 19.85
C VAL A 351 3.35 1.87 19.79
N PRO A 352 3.66 0.67 20.21
CA PRO A 352 4.98 0.05 20.39
C PRO A 352 5.43 -0.64 19.09
N LEU A 353 6.45 -0.12 18.45
CA LEU A 353 7.07 -0.83 17.32
C LEU A 353 8.25 -1.67 17.83
N ARG A 354 8.48 -2.83 17.22
CA ARG A 354 9.63 -3.69 17.53
C ARG A 354 10.98 -2.99 17.38
N ILE A 355 11.03 -1.96 16.55
CA ILE A 355 12.24 -1.22 16.16
C ILE A 355 12.39 0.11 16.88
N ASP A 356 11.55 0.42 17.87
CA ASP A 356 11.53 1.73 18.56
C ASP A 356 12.59 1.89 19.69
N GLY A 357 13.50 0.95 19.79
CA GLY A 357 14.61 0.99 20.77
C GLY A 357 14.22 0.70 22.23
N ARG A 358 12.92 0.63 22.54
CA ARG A 358 12.43 0.31 23.91
C ARG A 358 12.53 -1.17 24.25
N HIS A 359 12.65 -2.02 23.28
CA HIS A 359 13.03 -3.40 23.49
C HIS A 359 14.55 -3.44 23.69
N GLN A 360 14.98 -3.85 24.87
CA GLN A 360 16.41 -4.03 25.14
C GLN A 360 17.03 -4.85 24.00
N PRO A 361 18.18 -4.43 23.44
CA PRO A 361 18.91 -5.26 22.51
C PRO A 361 19.12 -6.62 23.20
N LEU A 362 18.86 -7.69 22.46
CA LEU A 362 19.27 -9.02 22.89
C LEU A 362 20.75 -8.89 23.28
N THR A 363 21.09 -9.18 24.53
CA THR A 363 22.48 -9.32 24.94
C THR A 363 23.09 -10.26 23.91
N GLU A 364 24.14 -9.77 23.20
CA GLU A 364 24.84 -10.61 22.23
C GLU A 364 25.21 -11.90 22.97
N PRO A 365 24.65 -13.07 22.60
CA PRO A 365 25.05 -14.31 23.23
C PRO A 365 26.56 -14.47 23.03
N GLU A 366 27.29 -15.03 23.98
CA GLU A 366 28.66 -15.46 23.78
C GLU A 366 28.70 -16.42 22.59
N VAL A 367 29.03 -15.90 21.42
CA VAL A 367 28.73 -16.53 20.15
C VAL A 367 29.86 -17.37 19.70
N SER A 368 29.51 -18.56 19.27
CA SER A 368 30.44 -19.43 18.59
C SER A 368 31.00 -18.76 17.32
N THR A 369 32.27 -19.03 17.03
CA THR A 369 33.06 -18.50 15.91
C THR A 369 32.51 -18.77 14.51
N PHE A 370 31.31 -19.36 14.36
CA PHE A 370 30.70 -19.73 13.08
C PHE A 370 29.79 -18.67 12.47
N TRP A 371 29.56 -17.55 13.13
CA TRP A 371 28.64 -16.53 12.68
C TRP A 371 29.39 -15.37 11.99
N HIS A 372 29.22 -15.24 10.70
CA HIS A 372 29.79 -14.13 9.91
C HIS A 372 28.76 -13.02 9.74
N TRP A 373 28.37 -12.39 10.84
CA TRP A 373 27.55 -11.17 10.80
C TRP A 373 28.38 -9.96 11.26
N PRO A 374 28.87 -9.15 10.32
CA PRO A 374 29.78 -8.03 10.65
C PRO A 374 29.17 -7.03 11.64
N GLU A 375 27.84 -6.90 11.63
CA GLU A 375 27.08 -5.97 12.48
C GLU A 375 26.42 -6.67 13.69
N GLY A 376 26.79 -7.89 13.99
CA GLY A 376 26.27 -8.68 15.11
C GLY A 376 24.94 -9.39 14.83
N LEU A 377 24.61 -10.34 15.73
CA LEU A 377 23.42 -11.19 15.63
C LEU A 377 22.12 -10.37 15.76
N ALA A 378 22.09 -9.39 16.65
CA ALA A 378 20.93 -8.55 16.88
C ALA A 378 20.52 -7.78 15.60
N THR A 379 21.49 -7.21 14.87
CA THR A 379 21.25 -6.54 13.59
C THR A 379 20.78 -7.53 12.53
N ALA A 380 21.41 -8.70 12.44
CA ALA A 380 21.02 -9.73 11.48
C ALA A 380 19.57 -10.22 11.71
N THR A 381 19.17 -10.47 12.97
CA THR A 381 17.78 -10.85 13.30
C THR A 381 16.80 -9.70 13.09
N GLY A 382 17.19 -8.47 13.41
CA GLY A 382 16.40 -7.25 13.18
C GLY A 382 16.13 -6.96 11.71
N SER A 383 16.94 -7.47 10.78
CA SER A 383 16.76 -7.29 9.34
C SER A 383 15.59 -8.10 8.74
N CYS A 384 14.89 -8.89 9.53
CA CYS A 384 13.73 -9.64 9.08
C CYS A 384 12.59 -8.70 8.61
N ASN A 385 12.20 -8.80 7.34
CA ASN A 385 11.12 -8.00 6.75
C ASN A 385 9.71 -8.57 6.99
N GLY A 386 9.59 -9.69 7.72
CA GLY A 386 8.31 -10.29 8.08
C GLY A 386 7.54 -10.99 6.96
N ASN A 387 8.12 -11.16 5.76
CA ASN A 387 7.42 -11.75 4.60
C ASN A 387 7.02 -13.23 4.76
N GLY A 388 7.51 -13.90 5.81
CA GLY A 388 7.11 -15.26 6.15
C GLY A 388 7.68 -16.37 5.24
N LEU A 389 8.63 -16.06 4.35
CA LEU A 389 9.25 -17.09 3.49
C LEU A 389 9.92 -18.23 4.27
N CYS A 390 10.36 -17.98 5.50
CA CYS A 390 10.86 -19.03 6.42
C CYS A 390 9.79 -20.05 6.81
N ARG A 391 8.51 -19.74 6.62
CA ARG A 391 7.35 -20.62 6.87
C ARG A 391 6.74 -21.21 5.59
N LYS A 392 7.47 -21.19 4.48
CA LYS A 392 7.00 -21.73 3.21
C LYS A 392 6.84 -23.24 3.29
N GLU A 393 5.67 -23.75 2.93
CA GLU A 393 5.34 -25.17 3.04
C GLU A 393 5.97 -26.04 1.97
N THR A 394 6.11 -25.51 0.76
CA THR A 394 6.62 -26.21 -0.41
C THR A 394 7.76 -25.46 -1.07
N GLY A 395 8.69 -26.19 -1.70
CA GLY A 395 9.86 -25.63 -2.39
C GLY A 395 10.90 -25.02 -1.45
N GLY A 396 12.16 -24.99 -1.88
CA GLY A 396 13.30 -24.49 -1.08
C GLY A 396 13.64 -25.34 0.13
N ALA A 397 14.79 -25.04 0.77
CA ALA A 397 15.30 -25.79 1.92
C ALA A 397 15.16 -25.03 3.26
N MET A 398 14.56 -23.86 3.28
CA MET A 398 14.49 -23.03 4.47
C MET A 398 13.55 -23.62 5.52
N CYS A 399 13.96 -23.61 6.79
CA CYS A 399 13.24 -24.04 7.99
C CYS A 399 12.57 -25.41 7.90
N PRO A 400 13.33 -26.50 7.73
CA PRO A 400 12.78 -27.85 7.78
C PRO A 400 12.13 -28.16 9.12
N SER A 401 12.65 -27.62 10.24
CA SER A 401 12.10 -27.77 11.58
C SER A 401 10.68 -27.22 11.68
N TRP A 402 10.44 -26.01 11.14
CA TRP A 402 9.09 -25.44 11.10
C TRP A 402 8.14 -26.28 10.24
N ARG A 403 8.61 -26.81 9.10
CA ARG A 403 7.78 -27.67 8.24
C ARG A 403 7.31 -28.93 8.96
N ALA A 404 8.15 -29.47 9.81
CA ALA A 404 7.84 -30.68 10.59
C ALA A 404 6.90 -30.37 11.76
N THR A 405 7.11 -29.27 12.47
CA THR A 405 6.42 -28.98 13.74
C THR A 405 5.26 -28.00 13.60
N ARG A 406 5.28 -27.11 12.59
CA ARG A 406 4.36 -25.97 12.42
C ARG A 406 4.37 -24.97 13.58
N GLU A 407 5.35 -25.04 14.46
CA GLU A 407 5.50 -24.12 15.58
C GLU A 407 6.37 -22.93 15.20
N GLU A 408 5.91 -21.69 15.51
CA GLU A 408 6.60 -20.46 15.17
C GLU A 408 8.04 -20.41 15.69
N ARG A 409 8.29 -20.87 16.91
CA ARG A 409 9.63 -20.94 17.52
C ARG A 409 10.65 -21.74 16.72
N HIS A 410 10.20 -22.59 15.79
CA HIS A 410 11.06 -23.37 14.91
C HIS A 410 11.25 -22.74 13.53
N ALA A 411 10.67 -21.55 13.30
CA ALA A 411 10.93 -20.75 12.11
C ALA A 411 12.23 -19.93 12.30
N THR A 412 12.87 -19.53 11.19
CA THR A 412 14.10 -18.71 11.26
C THR A 412 13.87 -17.39 12.01
N ARG A 413 12.66 -16.81 11.93
CA ARG A 413 12.33 -15.58 12.64
C ARG A 413 11.92 -15.82 14.10
N GLY A 414 11.44 -17.00 14.45
CA GLY A 414 11.08 -17.41 15.83
C GLY A 414 12.27 -17.89 16.62
#